data_f9c7172f97f1242be7c65b4f1f7da8ea
#
_entry.id   f9c7172f97f1242be7c65b4f1f7da8ea
#
_cell.length_a   1.000
_cell.length_b   1.000
_cell.length_c   1.000
_cell.angle_alpha   90.00
_cell.angle_beta   90.00
_cell.angle_gamma   90.00
#
_symmetry.space_group_name_H-M   'P 1'
#
loop_
_entity.id
_entity.type
_entity.pdbx_description
1 polymer ?
#
loop_
_entity_poly.entity_id
_entity_poly.type
_entity_poly.pdbx_seq_one_letter_code
_entity_poly.pdbx_strand_id
1 'polypeptide(L)'
;MIEIYLFVNPIGKKCLSIERRIIDLIEEYDMKIQLRLIPIMNLKTVSEFMQRIGASEKDIELRTDLSQEIHSAALDVKAAHLQGKKRGRDFLVELQETVGEQKQPYSKKLAIQLFTKVGGDLEMFLEDRHSAFVQEAFLTDQQIAHEMEITSHPSAVIYNYGGDCDAGIRIEGCDTIHHILDTYNTKESLIAFLESQNRNAPIRQSTADNHLSLI
;
A
#
# COMPACT_ATOMS: atom_id res chain seq x y z
N MET A 1 19.31 4.70 4.30
CA MET A 1 18.29 3.60 4.27
C MET A 1 17.10 4.13 3.49
N ILE A 2 16.63 3.39 2.49
CA ILE A 2 15.45 3.80 1.71
C ILE A 2 14.20 3.18 2.34
N GLU A 3 13.17 3.98 2.56
CA GLU A 3 11.85 3.51 2.99
C GLU A 3 10.80 3.96 1.97
N ILE A 4 9.96 3.03 1.53
CA ILE A 4 8.88 3.26 0.58
C ILE A 4 7.55 2.98 1.27
N TYR A 5 6.70 4.01 1.38
CA TYR A 5 5.29 3.89 1.71
C TYR A 5 4.53 3.76 0.39
N LEU A 6 3.93 2.61 0.16
CA LEU A 6 3.10 2.37 -1.03
C LEU A 6 1.64 2.27 -0.60
N PHE A 7 0.85 3.23 -1.06
CA PHE A 7 -0.58 3.34 -0.79
C PHE A 7 -1.36 2.59 -1.86
N VAL A 8 -2.15 1.60 -1.42
CA VAL A 8 -2.73 0.60 -2.31
C VAL A 8 -4.22 0.39 -2.08
N ASN A 9 -4.90 -0.10 -3.10
CA ASN A 9 -6.21 -0.73 -2.93
C ASN A 9 -6.00 -2.25 -2.79
N PRO A 10 -6.44 -2.87 -1.69
CA PRO A 10 -6.19 -4.29 -1.42
C PRO A 10 -6.85 -5.25 -2.42
N ILE A 11 -7.84 -4.78 -3.19
CA ILE A 11 -8.51 -5.56 -4.24
C ILE A 11 -8.30 -4.97 -5.64
N GLY A 12 -7.29 -4.08 -5.81
CA GLY A 12 -7.06 -3.33 -7.04
C GLY A 12 -5.84 -3.81 -7.83
N LYS A 13 -6.01 -4.25 -9.06
CA LYS A 13 -4.93 -4.75 -9.93
C LYS A 13 -3.83 -3.73 -10.28
N LYS A 14 -4.12 -2.43 -10.28
CA LYS A 14 -3.13 -1.40 -10.65
C LYS A 14 -1.95 -1.31 -9.68
N CYS A 15 -2.19 -1.64 -8.41
CA CYS A 15 -1.15 -1.59 -7.38
C CYS A 15 -0.20 -2.79 -7.49
N LEU A 16 -0.72 -3.94 -7.90
CA LEU A 16 0.00 -5.21 -7.95
C LEU A 16 1.28 -5.14 -8.81
N SER A 17 1.24 -4.50 -9.98
CA SER A 17 2.41 -4.38 -10.85
C SER A 17 3.54 -3.58 -10.21
N ILE A 18 3.20 -2.54 -9.45
CA ILE A 18 4.17 -1.73 -8.71
C ILE A 18 4.75 -2.51 -7.53
N GLU A 19 3.89 -3.21 -6.80
CA GLU A 19 4.31 -4.05 -5.67
C GLU A 19 5.31 -5.12 -6.14
N ARG A 20 5.00 -5.83 -7.21
CA ARG A 20 5.92 -6.81 -7.84
C ARG A 20 7.23 -6.15 -8.23
N ARG A 21 7.19 -4.99 -8.89
CA ARG A 21 8.40 -4.28 -9.31
C ARG A 21 9.29 -3.88 -8.13
N ILE A 22 8.71 -3.39 -7.02
CA ILE A 22 9.48 -3.06 -5.81
C ILE A 22 10.06 -4.32 -5.17
N ILE A 23 9.30 -5.41 -5.13
CA ILE A 23 9.77 -6.71 -4.62
C ILE A 23 10.95 -7.20 -5.44
N ASP A 24 10.87 -7.15 -6.77
CA ASP A 24 11.96 -7.53 -7.68
C ASP A 24 13.22 -6.68 -7.41
N LEU A 25 13.07 -5.37 -7.22
CA LEU A 25 14.19 -4.50 -6.86
C LEU A 25 14.85 -4.86 -5.53
N ILE A 26 14.06 -5.29 -4.55
CA ILE A 26 14.57 -5.74 -3.25
C ILE A 26 15.33 -7.07 -3.39
N GLU A 27 14.78 -8.01 -4.16
CA GLU A 27 15.28 -9.39 -4.26
C GLU A 27 16.42 -9.53 -5.28
N GLU A 28 16.32 -8.90 -6.45
CA GLU A 28 17.32 -9.01 -7.52
C GLU A 28 18.55 -8.13 -7.32
N TYR A 29 18.35 -6.92 -6.77
CA TYR A 29 19.42 -5.92 -6.65
C TYR A 29 19.93 -5.76 -5.21
N ASP A 30 19.54 -6.63 -4.28
CA ASP A 30 19.88 -6.56 -2.83
C ASP A 30 19.67 -5.14 -2.27
N MET A 31 18.66 -4.46 -2.76
CA MET A 31 18.35 -3.11 -2.30
C MET A 31 17.75 -3.18 -0.91
N LYS A 32 18.44 -2.61 0.07
CA LYS A 32 17.92 -2.47 1.45
C LYS A 32 16.79 -1.42 1.48
N ILE A 33 15.64 -1.81 0.97
CA ILE A 33 14.41 -1.02 0.97
C ILE A 33 13.49 -1.55 2.07
N GLN A 34 13.01 -0.67 2.91
CA GLN A 34 11.91 -0.98 3.81
C GLN A 34 10.59 -0.62 3.10
N LEU A 35 9.87 -1.63 2.63
CA LEU A 35 8.56 -1.45 2.02
C LEU A 35 7.45 -1.50 3.08
N ARG A 36 6.61 -0.47 3.10
CA ARG A 36 5.36 -0.41 3.88
C ARG A 36 4.19 -0.34 2.91
N LEU A 37 3.34 -1.35 2.95
CA LEU A 37 2.12 -1.43 2.16
C LEU A 37 0.96 -0.91 3.01
N ILE A 38 0.35 0.19 2.57
CA ILE A 38 -0.69 0.90 3.31
C ILE A 38 -1.99 0.83 2.51
N PRO A 39 -2.94 -0.02 2.93
CA PRO A 39 -4.26 -0.02 2.34
C PRO A 39 -4.99 1.29 2.62
N ILE A 40 -5.43 1.98 1.56
CA ILE A 40 -6.22 3.22 1.71
C ILE A 40 -7.65 3.03 1.21
N MET A 41 -8.57 3.72 1.90
CA MET A 41 -9.96 3.79 1.51
C MET A 41 -10.51 5.19 1.75
N ASN A 42 -10.99 5.84 0.69
CA ASN A 42 -11.74 7.08 0.75
C ASN A 42 -12.77 7.14 -0.39
N LEU A 43 -13.64 8.14 -0.39
CA LEU A 43 -14.68 8.26 -1.40
C LEU A 43 -14.13 8.33 -2.84
N LYS A 44 -12.98 8.98 -3.02
CA LYS A 44 -12.33 9.10 -4.33
C LYS A 44 -11.83 7.73 -4.81
N THR A 45 -11.16 6.96 -3.94
CA THR A 45 -10.65 5.63 -4.31
C THR A 45 -11.77 4.64 -4.65
N VAL A 46 -12.90 4.72 -3.96
CA VAL A 46 -14.10 3.92 -4.29
C VAL A 46 -14.71 4.36 -5.61
N SER A 47 -14.88 5.68 -5.85
CA SER A 47 -15.39 6.20 -7.12
C SER A 47 -14.50 5.83 -8.30
N GLU A 48 -13.18 5.93 -8.17
CA GLU A 48 -12.22 5.50 -9.20
C GLU A 48 -12.30 3.99 -9.47
N PHE A 49 -12.59 3.18 -8.45
CA PHE A 49 -12.81 1.75 -8.62
C PHE A 49 -14.12 1.48 -9.39
N MET A 50 -15.23 2.17 -9.04
CA MET A 50 -16.51 2.09 -9.76
C MET A 50 -16.34 2.46 -11.24
N GLN A 51 -15.68 3.58 -11.55
CA GLN A 51 -15.39 3.97 -12.93
C GLN A 51 -14.63 2.88 -13.69
N ARG A 52 -13.64 2.26 -13.08
CA ARG A 52 -12.83 1.20 -13.70
C ARG A 52 -13.60 -0.06 -14.04
N ILE A 53 -14.62 -0.40 -13.26
CA ILE A 53 -15.50 -1.55 -13.55
C ILE A 53 -16.67 -1.17 -14.46
N GLY A 54 -16.75 0.09 -14.92
CA GLY A 54 -17.81 0.61 -15.78
C GLY A 54 -19.14 0.86 -15.06
N ALA A 55 -19.10 0.97 -13.74
CA ALA A 55 -20.30 1.23 -12.93
C ALA A 55 -20.57 2.74 -12.80
N SER A 56 -21.86 3.07 -12.61
CA SER A 56 -22.27 4.45 -12.36
C SER A 56 -21.89 4.91 -10.97
N GLU A 57 -21.21 6.06 -10.85
CA GLU A 57 -20.93 6.67 -9.56
C GLU A 57 -22.17 7.08 -8.74
N LYS A 58 -23.34 7.12 -9.39
CA LYS A 58 -24.62 7.41 -8.74
C LYS A 58 -25.27 6.18 -8.10
N ASP A 59 -24.72 5.01 -8.35
CA ASP A 59 -25.18 3.76 -7.73
C ASP A 59 -24.68 3.69 -6.29
N ILE A 60 -25.54 4.16 -5.37
CA ILE A 60 -25.22 4.26 -3.94
C ILE A 60 -25.11 2.88 -3.29
N GLU A 61 -25.94 1.92 -3.72
CA GLU A 61 -25.94 0.56 -3.19
C GLU A 61 -24.60 -0.12 -3.53
N LEU A 62 -24.25 -0.15 -4.80
CA LEU A 62 -22.95 -0.70 -5.24
C LEU A 62 -21.74 0.01 -4.59
N ARG A 63 -21.83 1.35 -4.43
CA ARG A 63 -20.76 2.11 -3.73
C ARG A 63 -20.60 1.65 -2.29
N THR A 64 -21.71 1.42 -1.59
CA THR A 64 -21.71 0.96 -0.20
C THR A 64 -21.11 -0.43 -0.10
N ASP A 65 -21.53 -1.34 -0.98
CA ASP A 65 -21.02 -2.71 -1.00
C ASP A 65 -19.52 -2.75 -1.29
N LEU A 66 -19.07 -2.03 -2.32
CA LEU A 66 -17.63 -1.92 -2.65
C LEU A 66 -16.82 -1.29 -1.51
N SER A 67 -17.37 -0.29 -0.83
CA SER A 67 -16.70 0.30 0.34
C SER A 67 -16.52 -0.72 1.46
N GLN A 68 -17.54 -1.54 1.73
CA GLN A 68 -17.47 -2.59 2.73
C GLN A 68 -16.49 -3.71 2.33
N GLU A 69 -16.46 -4.09 1.07
CA GLU A 69 -15.50 -5.07 0.54
C GLU A 69 -14.06 -4.58 0.67
N ILE A 70 -13.78 -3.35 0.21
CA ILE A 70 -12.45 -2.74 0.30
C ILE A 70 -12.01 -2.63 1.76
N HIS A 71 -12.90 -2.17 2.66
CA HIS A 71 -12.62 -2.08 4.08
C HIS A 71 -12.32 -3.45 4.70
N SER A 72 -13.18 -4.45 4.43
CA SER A 72 -12.97 -5.80 4.93
C SER A 72 -11.64 -6.41 4.43
N ALA A 73 -11.32 -6.21 3.16
CA ALA A 73 -10.06 -6.63 2.56
C ALA A 73 -8.84 -5.92 3.20
N ALA A 74 -8.97 -4.63 3.51
CA ALA A 74 -7.92 -3.87 4.19
C ALA A 74 -7.65 -4.41 5.60
N LEU A 75 -8.70 -4.74 6.37
CA LEU A 75 -8.55 -5.36 7.69
C LEU A 75 -7.91 -6.75 7.60
N ASP A 76 -8.27 -7.53 6.59
CA ASP A 76 -7.64 -8.84 6.35
C ASP A 76 -6.15 -8.69 6.06
N VAL A 77 -5.74 -7.69 5.27
CA VAL A 77 -4.32 -7.40 5.02
C VAL A 77 -3.62 -6.98 6.30
N LYS A 78 -4.24 -6.15 7.15
CA LYS A 78 -3.66 -5.77 8.45
C LYS A 78 -3.50 -6.96 9.38
N ALA A 79 -4.51 -7.83 9.47
CA ALA A 79 -4.43 -9.07 10.25
C ALA A 79 -3.30 -9.99 9.74
N ALA A 80 -3.16 -10.13 8.42
CA ALA A 80 -2.08 -10.89 7.83
C ALA A 80 -0.68 -10.33 8.17
N HIS A 81 -0.54 -9.00 8.24
CA HIS A 81 0.71 -8.33 8.62
C HIS A 81 1.13 -8.61 10.06
N LEU A 82 0.21 -8.90 10.98
CA LEU A 82 0.55 -9.27 12.36
C LEU A 82 1.36 -10.56 12.43
N GLN A 83 1.21 -11.44 11.43
CA GLN A 83 2.00 -12.67 11.33
C GLN A 83 3.31 -12.50 10.56
N GLY A 84 3.72 -11.26 10.33
CA GLY A 84 4.98 -10.88 9.72
C GLY A 84 4.85 -10.17 8.38
N LYS A 85 5.80 -9.26 8.10
CA LYS A 85 5.79 -8.39 6.91
C LYS A 85 5.72 -9.18 5.61
N LYS A 86 6.47 -10.28 5.51
CA LYS A 86 6.47 -11.14 4.31
C LYS A 86 5.08 -11.75 4.08
N ARG A 87 4.48 -12.33 5.12
CA ARG A 87 3.19 -12.99 5.02
C ARG A 87 2.07 -12.01 4.65
N GLY A 88 2.06 -10.82 5.27
CA GLY A 88 1.12 -9.76 4.91
C GLY A 88 1.25 -9.31 3.46
N ARG A 89 2.50 -9.18 2.97
CA ARG A 89 2.78 -8.86 1.57
C ARG A 89 2.30 -9.96 0.62
N ASP A 90 2.67 -11.21 0.89
CA ASP A 90 2.31 -12.34 0.04
C ASP A 90 0.78 -12.51 -0.02
N PHE A 91 0.09 -12.30 1.10
CA PHE A 91 -1.37 -12.31 1.13
C PHE A 91 -2.00 -11.18 0.31
N LEU A 92 -1.47 -9.95 0.41
CA LEU A 92 -1.97 -8.82 -0.37
C LEU A 92 -1.80 -9.08 -1.88
N VAL A 93 -0.66 -9.59 -2.31
CA VAL A 93 -0.39 -9.95 -3.72
C VAL A 93 -1.41 -10.98 -4.21
N GLU A 94 -1.61 -12.08 -3.47
CA GLU A 94 -2.59 -13.11 -3.81
C GLU A 94 -4.03 -12.56 -3.89
N LEU A 95 -4.38 -11.65 -2.98
CA LEU A 95 -5.69 -11.02 -2.96
C LEU A 95 -5.91 -10.14 -4.20
N GLN A 96 -4.92 -9.33 -4.57
CA GLN A 96 -4.98 -8.47 -5.74
C GLN A 96 -4.95 -9.27 -7.05
N GLU A 97 -4.19 -10.37 -7.12
CA GLU A 97 -4.23 -11.28 -8.26
C GLU A 97 -5.62 -11.88 -8.44
N THR A 98 -6.16 -12.43 -7.36
CA THR A 98 -7.43 -13.16 -7.43
C THR A 98 -8.62 -12.24 -7.66
N VAL A 99 -8.73 -11.14 -6.89
CA VAL A 99 -9.85 -10.22 -7.00
C VAL A 99 -9.63 -9.19 -8.12
N GLY A 100 -8.43 -8.61 -8.19
CA GLY A 100 -8.13 -7.52 -9.11
C GLY A 100 -7.89 -7.97 -10.55
N GLU A 101 -7.08 -9.02 -10.77
CA GLU A 101 -6.74 -9.50 -12.12
C GLU A 101 -7.72 -10.56 -12.62
N GLN A 102 -7.97 -11.61 -11.83
CA GLN A 102 -8.86 -12.72 -12.20
C GLN A 102 -10.34 -12.38 -12.05
N LYS A 103 -10.66 -11.20 -11.47
CA LYS A 103 -12.02 -10.68 -11.26
C LYS A 103 -12.91 -11.60 -10.43
N GLN A 104 -12.33 -12.40 -9.54
CA GLN A 104 -13.09 -13.19 -8.60
C GLN A 104 -13.68 -12.27 -7.52
N PRO A 105 -14.99 -12.37 -7.21
CA PRO A 105 -15.60 -11.54 -6.18
C PRO A 105 -14.90 -11.73 -4.82
N TYR A 106 -14.61 -10.62 -4.13
CA TYR A 106 -14.11 -10.69 -2.78
C TYR A 106 -15.15 -11.32 -1.85
N SER A 107 -14.68 -12.17 -0.95
CA SER A 107 -15.48 -12.71 0.15
C SER A 107 -14.58 -13.12 1.31
N LYS A 108 -15.14 -13.15 2.53
CA LYS A 108 -14.42 -13.66 3.71
C LYS A 108 -13.91 -15.09 3.52
N LYS A 109 -14.66 -15.93 2.81
CA LYS A 109 -14.24 -17.29 2.49
C LYS A 109 -13.01 -17.30 1.58
N LEU A 110 -13.00 -16.43 0.56
CA LEU A 110 -11.86 -16.27 -0.33
C LEU A 110 -10.63 -15.80 0.44
N ALA A 111 -10.76 -14.78 1.30
CA ALA A 111 -9.66 -14.28 2.12
C ALA A 111 -9.03 -15.40 2.99
N ILE A 112 -9.85 -16.23 3.62
CA ILE A 112 -9.41 -17.41 4.38
C ILE A 112 -8.63 -18.39 3.51
N GLN A 113 -9.11 -18.70 2.32
CA GLN A 113 -8.45 -19.62 1.39
C GLN A 113 -7.08 -19.07 0.95
N LEU A 114 -7.01 -17.79 0.59
CA LEU A 114 -5.77 -17.15 0.18
C LEU A 114 -4.77 -17.05 1.33
N PHE A 115 -5.25 -16.72 2.55
CA PHE A 115 -4.37 -16.66 3.71
C PHE A 115 -3.79 -18.03 4.09
N THR A 116 -4.59 -19.09 3.97
CA THR A 116 -4.11 -20.47 4.13
C THR A 116 -3.08 -20.84 3.06
N LYS A 117 -3.30 -20.42 1.80
CA LYS A 117 -2.37 -20.65 0.68
C LYS A 117 -0.99 -20.07 0.95
N VAL A 118 -0.91 -18.88 1.55
CA VAL A 118 0.38 -18.25 1.91
C VAL A 118 0.99 -18.79 3.21
N GLY A 119 0.41 -19.84 3.78
CA GLY A 119 0.94 -20.54 4.94
C GLY A 119 0.77 -19.80 6.27
N GLY A 120 -0.27 -18.97 6.39
CA GLY A 120 -0.62 -18.28 7.62
C GLY A 120 -1.25 -19.18 8.67
N ASP A 121 -1.13 -18.77 9.95
CA ASP A 121 -1.90 -19.35 11.05
C ASP A 121 -3.34 -18.84 10.97
N LEU A 122 -4.26 -19.76 10.60
CA LEU A 122 -5.64 -19.40 10.35
C LEU A 122 -6.39 -19.04 11.62
N GLU A 123 -6.11 -19.67 12.74
CA GLU A 123 -6.78 -19.42 14.02
C GLU A 123 -6.47 -17.99 14.47
N MET A 124 -5.19 -17.64 14.54
CA MET A 124 -4.73 -16.28 14.84
C MET A 124 -5.31 -15.26 13.85
N PHE A 125 -5.32 -15.54 12.55
CA PHE A 125 -5.87 -14.64 11.56
C PHE A 125 -7.35 -14.34 11.77
N LEU A 126 -8.15 -15.36 12.11
CA LEU A 126 -9.58 -15.21 12.36
C LEU A 126 -9.88 -14.39 13.63
N GLU A 127 -9.05 -14.52 14.66
CA GLU A 127 -9.13 -13.71 15.86
C GLU A 127 -8.71 -12.25 15.57
N ASP A 128 -7.55 -12.07 14.94
CA ASP A 128 -6.95 -10.76 14.69
C ASP A 128 -7.82 -9.89 13.79
N ARG A 129 -8.40 -10.44 12.72
CA ARG A 129 -9.19 -9.67 11.74
C ARG A 129 -10.39 -8.93 12.35
N HIS A 130 -10.87 -9.34 13.52
CA HIS A 130 -11.97 -8.73 14.27
C HIS A 130 -11.51 -7.97 15.52
N SER A 131 -10.20 -7.94 15.78
CA SER A 131 -9.64 -7.30 16.94
C SER A 131 -9.71 -5.76 16.85
N ALA A 132 -9.82 -5.11 18.02
CA ALA A 132 -9.69 -3.66 18.10
C ALA A 132 -8.32 -3.19 17.60
N PHE A 133 -7.27 -3.97 17.82
CA PHE A 133 -5.92 -3.65 17.38
C PHE A 133 -5.80 -3.52 15.85
N VAL A 134 -6.41 -4.45 15.11
CA VAL A 134 -6.41 -4.37 13.62
C VAL A 134 -7.23 -3.18 13.13
N GLN A 135 -8.33 -2.85 13.79
CA GLN A 135 -9.13 -1.65 13.48
C GLN A 135 -8.31 -0.37 13.70
N GLU A 136 -7.64 -0.26 14.85
CA GLU A 136 -6.78 0.89 15.18
C GLU A 136 -5.59 0.99 14.22
N ALA A 137 -4.96 -0.13 13.85
CA ALA A 137 -3.88 -0.17 12.88
C ALA A 137 -4.34 0.31 11.49
N PHE A 138 -5.55 -0.05 11.07
CA PHE A 138 -6.14 0.47 9.83
C PHE A 138 -6.40 1.99 9.92
N LEU A 139 -6.97 2.48 11.03
CA LEU A 139 -7.21 3.91 11.23
C LEU A 139 -5.88 4.71 11.23
N THR A 140 -4.83 4.16 11.82
CA THR A 140 -3.48 4.75 11.78
C THR A 140 -2.96 4.85 10.33
N ASP A 141 -3.18 3.82 9.51
CA ASP A 141 -2.83 3.87 8.09
C ASP A 141 -3.60 4.99 7.35
N GLN A 142 -4.90 5.18 7.65
CA GLN A 142 -5.67 6.28 7.05
C GLN A 142 -5.16 7.65 7.51
N GLN A 143 -4.73 7.77 8.77
CA GLN A 143 -4.14 8.99 9.29
C GLN A 143 -2.79 9.29 8.60
N ILE A 144 -1.91 8.30 8.46
CA ILE A 144 -0.64 8.43 7.72
C ILE A 144 -0.92 8.89 6.28
N ALA A 145 -1.90 8.30 5.60
CA ALA A 145 -2.28 8.70 4.25
C ALA A 145 -2.76 10.17 4.21
N HIS A 146 -3.53 10.60 5.21
CA HIS A 146 -4.00 11.98 5.33
C HIS A 146 -2.85 12.95 5.57
N GLU A 147 -1.93 12.65 6.49
CA GLU A 147 -0.76 13.48 6.81
C GLU A 147 0.20 13.62 5.62
N MET A 148 0.33 12.57 4.82
CA MET A 148 1.10 12.57 3.57
C MET A 148 0.32 13.12 2.37
N GLU A 149 -0.89 13.64 2.60
CA GLU A 149 -1.79 14.20 1.56
C GLU A 149 -2.10 13.21 0.43
N ILE A 150 -2.20 11.92 0.74
CA ILE A 150 -2.52 10.87 -0.23
C ILE A 150 -4.02 10.79 -0.43
N THR A 151 -4.48 11.01 -1.67
CA THR A 151 -5.90 10.98 -2.02
C THR A 151 -6.27 9.90 -3.03
N SER A 152 -5.27 9.30 -3.70
CA SER A 152 -5.47 8.29 -4.75
C SER A 152 -4.50 7.13 -4.61
N HIS A 153 -4.76 6.05 -5.34
CA HIS A 153 -3.87 4.88 -5.43
C HIS A 153 -3.70 4.43 -6.88
N PRO A 154 -2.52 3.87 -7.24
CA PRO A 154 -1.32 3.76 -6.42
C PRO A 154 -0.65 5.11 -6.22
N SER A 155 -0.16 5.35 -5.02
CA SER A 155 0.73 6.48 -4.68
C SER A 155 1.88 5.96 -3.84
N ALA A 156 3.05 6.55 -3.99
CA ALA A 156 4.22 6.20 -3.19
C ALA A 156 4.82 7.45 -2.53
N VAL A 157 5.34 7.28 -1.32
CA VAL A 157 6.21 8.26 -0.68
C VAL A 157 7.54 7.57 -0.37
N ILE A 158 8.62 8.13 -0.87
CA ILE A 158 9.96 7.54 -0.75
C ILE A 158 10.83 8.45 0.10
N TYR A 159 11.39 7.87 1.18
CA TYR A 159 12.35 8.52 2.07
C TYR A 159 13.74 7.95 1.90
N ASN A 160 14.75 8.80 2.03
CA ASN A 160 16.15 8.39 2.17
C ASN A 160 16.69 8.83 3.54
N TYR A 161 16.59 7.95 4.53
CA TYR A 161 17.18 8.17 5.85
C TYR A 161 18.71 7.96 5.80
N GLY A 162 19.46 8.96 5.53
CA GLY A 162 20.91 8.93 5.43
C GLY A 162 21.47 9.91 4.40
N GLY A 163 20.59 10.73 3.81
CA GLY A 163 20.94 11.92 3.04
C GLY A 163 20.91 13.17 3.91
N ASP A 164 21.24 14.31 3.30
CA ASP A 164 21.23 15.63 3.96
C ASP A 164 19.80 16.18 4.20
N CYS A 165 18.77 15.48 3.73
CA CYS A 165 17.37 15.88 3.83
C CYS A 165 16.46 14.69 4.10
N ASP A 166 15.69 14.78 5.18
CA ASP A 166 14.70 13.74 5.58
C ASP A 166 13.33 13.92 4.91
N ALA A 167 13.23 14.76 3.87
CA ALA A 167 11.96 14.98 3.17
C ALA A 167 11.58 13.78 2.30
N GLY A 168 10.32 13.35 2.42
CA GLY A 168 9.75 12.32 1.56
C GLY A 168 9.35 12.88 0.19
N ILE A 169 9.58 12.10 -0.86
CA ILE A 169 9.14 12.44 -2.22
C ILE A 169 7.86 11.67 -2.52
N ARG A 170 6.77 12.42 -2.74
CA ARG A 170 5.47 11.87 -3.14
C ARG A 170 5.41 11.69 -4.65
N ILE A 171 4.98 10.52 -5.08
CA ILE A 171 4.83 10.12 -6.47
C ILE A 171 3.45 9.50 -6.64
N GLU A 172 2.66 10.00 -7.59
CA GLU A 172 1.30 9.55 -7.83
C GLU A 172 1.14 8.92 -9.22
N GLY A 173 0.33 7.88 -9.28
CA GLY A 173 -0.03 7.20 -10.51
C GLY A 173 0.92 6.08 -10.92
N CYS A 174 0.32 5.04 -11.51
CA CYS A 174 1.00 3.80 -11.85
C CYS A 174 2.19 4.03 -12.79
N ASP A 175 1.96 4.76 -13.89
CA ASP A 175 2.97 4.96 -14.94
C ASP A 175 4.16 5.77 -14.44
N THR A 176 3.91 6.79 -13.60
CA THR A 176 4.96 7.62 -13.01
C THR A 176 5.83 6.82 -12.04
N ILE A 177 5.20 6.01 -11.18
CA ILE A 177 5.93 5.18 -10.22
C ILE A 177 6.78 4.14 -10.97
N HIS A 178 6.20 3.45 -11.97
CA HIS A 178 6.95 2.52 -12.81
C HIS A 178 8.14 3.18 -13.51
N HIS A 179 7.91 4.33 -14.16
CA HIS A 179 8.97 5.05 -14.84
C HIS A 179 10.14 5.39 -13.90
N ILE A 180 9.85 5.83 -12.67
CA ILE A 180 10.88 6.14 -11.68
C ILE A 180 11.63 4.88 -11.26
N LEU A 181 10.92 3.80 -10.92
CA LEU A 181 11.53 2.55 -10.48
C LEU A 181 12.34 1.85 -11.58
N ASP A 182 11.97 2.03 -12.85
CA ASP A 182 12.69 1.48 -13.99
C ASP A 182 13.91 2.32 -14.37
N THR A 183 13.80 3.65 -14.27
CA THR A 183 14.90 4.58 -14.57
C THR A 183 15.95 4.56 -13.47
N TYR A 184 15.55 4.48 -12.21
CA TYR A 184 16.42 4.51 -11.03
C TYR A 184 16.41 3.16 -10.32
N ASN A 185 16.81 2.11 -11.05
CA ASN A 185 16.76 0.73 -10.63
C ASN A 185 17.97 0.25 -9.80
N THR A 186 18.91 1.13 -9.48
CA THR A 186 19.99 0.87 -8.53
C THR A 186 19.86 1.76 -7.31
N LYS A 187 20.42 1.32 -6.18
CA LYS A 187 20.38 2.08 -4.93
C LYS A 187 20.97 3.47 -5.12
N GLU A 188 22.11 3.57 -5.79
CA GLU A 188 22.85 4.81 -6.03
C GLU A 188 22.04 5.76 -6.93
N SER A 189 21.45 5.25 -8.00
CA SER A 189 20.63 6.06 -8.91
C SER A 189 19.36 6.55 -8.25
N LEU A 190 18.71 5.73 -7.43
CA LEU A 190 17.52 6.13 -6.68
C LEU A 190 17.84 7.18 -5.62
N ILE A 191 18.95 7.02 -4.89
CA ILE A 191 19.42 8.03 -3.93
C ILE A 191 19.71 9.36 -4.65
N ALA A 192 20.44 9.33 -5.75
CA ALA A 192 20.77 10.53 -6.54
C ALA A 192 19.50 11.24 -7.04
N PHE A 193 18.50 10.49 -7.48
CA PHE A 193 17.18 11.04 -7.85
C PHE A 193 16.53 11.74 -6.65
N LEU A 194 16.42 11.08 -5.49
CA LEU A 194 15.80 11.63 -4.29
C LEU A 194 16.49 12.92 -3.83
N GLU A 195 17.81 12.95 -3.85
CA GLU A 195 18.59 14.15 -3.50
C GLU A 195 18.39 15.30 -4.51
N SER A 196 18.25 14.98 -5.79
CA SER A 196 18.00 15.99 -6.83
C SER A 196 16.63 16.66 -6.66
N GLN A 197 15.61 15.90 -6.27
CA GLN A 197 14.27 16.41 -6.03
C GLN A 197 14.23 17.28 -4.77
N ASN A 198 14.90 16.87 -3.69
CA ASN A 198 14.96 17.61 -2.44
C ASN A 198 15.66 18.98 -2.59
N ARG A 199 16.67 19.09 -3.46
CA ARG A 199 17.32 20.39 -3.77
C ARG A 199 16.40 21.38 -4.49
N ASN A 200 15.40 20.87 -5.22
CA ASN A 200 14.46 21.67 -5.99
C ASN A 200 13.14 21.94 -5.25
N ALA A 201 12.91 21.35 -4.10
CA ALA A 201 11.70 21.56 -3.31
C ALA A 201 11.83 22.86 -2.47
N PRO A 202 10.80 23.72 -2.43
CA PRO A 202 10.78 24.82 -1.47
C PRO A 202 10.82 24.24 -0.05
N ILE A 203 11.67 24.83 0.81
CA ILE A 203 11.89 24.39 2.20
C ILE A 203 10.55 24.28 2.93
N ARG A 204 9.99 23.09 3.02
CA ARG A 204 8.88 22.77 3.92
C ARG A 204 9.50 22.21 5.19
N GLN A 205 9.35 22.92 6.31
CA GLN A 205 9.75 22.43 7.62
C GLN A 205 8.99 21.13 7.89
N SER A 206 9.75 20.05 8.13
CA SER A 206 9.25 18.72 8.45
C SER A 206 8.60 18.73 9.84
N THR A 207 7.35 18.30 9.91
CA THR A 207 6.65 17.93 11.17
C THR A 207 6.85 16.45 11.51
N ALA A 208 7.94 15.83 11.05
CA ALA A 208 8.17 14.39 11.14
C ALA A 208 8.65 13.88 12.51
N ASP A 209 8.75 14.74 13.54
CA ASP A 209 9.38 14.35 14.81
C ASP A 209 8.51 13.53 15.78
N ASN A 210 7.26 13.16 15.44
CA ASN A 210 6.36 12.53 16.42
C ASN A 210 5.92 11.07 16.14
N HIS A 211 6.37 10.40 15.07
CA HIS A 211 5.84 9.05 14.74
C HIS A 211 6.81 7.86 14.95
N LEU A 212 7.98 8.08 15.55
CA LEU A 212 8.97 7.00 15.76
C LEU A 212 8.89 6.29 17.13
N SER A 213 7.88 6.55 17.96
CA SER A 213 7.85 6.01 19.33
C SER A 213 6.71 5.04 19.64
N LEU A 214 6.02 4.44 18.68
CA LEU A 214 5.05 3.37 18.96
C LEU A 214 5.04 2.33 17.82
N ILE A 215 5.72 1.25 18.05
CA ILE A 215 5.66 -0.18 17.70
C ILE A 215 7.05 -0.71 17.41
#